data_1a4f9405e7ae9d9c17ba039f1a5d1798
#
_entry.id   1a4f9405e7ae9d9c17ba039f1a5d1798
#
_cell.length_a   1.000
_cell.length_b   1.000
_cell.length_c   1.000
_cell.angle_alpha   90.00
_cell.angle_beta   90.00
_cell.angle_gamma   90.00
#
_symmetry.space_group_name_H-M   'P 1'
#
loop_
_entity.id
_entity.type
_entity.pdbx_description
1 polymer ?
#
loop_
_entity_poly.entity_id
_entity_poly.type
_entity_poly.pdbx_seq_one_letter_code
_entity_poly.pdbx_strand_id
1 'polypeptide(L)'
;MRARVVAALGRDHTVTDRLAGADVVVHLSPETTREVLAAMGNMTAGRVVLLSSATVYGAWADNPVPITEDAAIRPNPGVEEAARCAEAERLVGEWAAEHPGAKVAVLRPATVVAPGAGNWLADALTGRYGAAATAPEPDRQFVHVDDVVSAIALAVEAGLDGVYNVAPSGAVAADVVRELGAWHLTVPLPRRLSSAASRWGLSPVPAAALPLIEHSWVVASDRIHAAGWAPRYTSEQAVVAARSPGWWREMAPGRRQSAALVGAGVVAVSAAAGVAAAVARARRRLSLGGGRSRR
;
A
#
# COMPACT_ATOMS: atom_id res chain seq x y z
N MET A 1 -9.95 -17.30 -30.32
CA MET A 1 -8.48 -17.50 -30.25
C MET A 1 -8.10 -17.42 -28.77
N ARG A 2 -7.43 -18.41 -28.18
CA ARG A 2 -7.05 -18.33 -26.74
C ARG A 2 -5.73 -17.56 -26.66
N ALA A 3 -5.75 -16.37 -26.07
CA ALA A 3 -4.53 -15.61 -25.83
C ALA A 3 -3.58 -16.41 -24.92
N ARG A 4 -2.30 -16.46 -25.27
CA ARG A 4 -1.27 -17.05 -24.41
C ARG A 4 -0.81 -16.00 -23.42
N VAL A 5 -1.30 -16.10 -22.18
CA VAL A 5 -0.86 -15.25 -21.07
C VAL A 5 0.35 -15.87 -20.41
N VAL A 6 1.45 -15.14 -20.36
CA VAL A 6 2.67 -15.54 -19.64
C VAL A 6 2.83 -14.59 -18.47
N ALA A 7 2.73 -15.10 -17.25
CA ALA A 7 3.08 -14.37 -16.06
C ALA A 7 4.58 -14.54 -15.79
N ALA A 8 5.36 -13.47 -15.90
CA ALA A 8 6.76 -13.48 -15.51
C ALA A 8 6.85 -13.21 -14.01
N LEU A 9 7.04 -14.26 -13.21
CA LEU A 9 7.31 -14.19 -11.79
C LEU A 9 8.79 -14.48 -11.55
N GLY A 10 9.52 -13.48 -11.01
CA GLY A 10 10.82 -13.69 -10.39
C GLY A 10 12.06 -13.46 -11.23
N ARG A 11 13.19 -13.35 -10.54
CA ARG A 11 14.55 -13.04 -11.04
C ARG A 11 15.23 -14.18 -11.84
N ASP A 12 14.49 -15.01 -12.53
CA ASP A 12 15.06 -16.14 -13.24
C ASP A 12 15.43 -15.75 -14.68
N HIS A 13 16.62 -16.10 -15.14
CA HIS A 13 17.21 -15.79 -16.45
C HIS A 13 16.45 -16.33 -17.66
N THR A 14 15.27 -16.89 -17.46
CA THR A 14 14.43 -17.52 -18.52
C THR A 14 13.27 -16.63 -18.97
N VAL A 15 13.24 -15.33 -18.62
CA VAL A 15 12.15 -14.41 -19.00
C VAL A 15 12.03 -14.33 -20.52
N THR A 16 13.14 -14.21 -21.23
CA THR A 16 13.19 -14.08 -22.70
C THR A 16 12.55 -15.28 -23.42
N ASP A 17 12.85 -16.49 -22.97
CA ASP A 17 12.31 -17.71 -23.61
C ASP A 17 10.81 -17.89 -23.33
N ARG A 18 10.34 -17.38 -22.20
CA ARG A 18 8.92 -17.47 -21.80
C ARG A 18 8.03 -16.45 -22.53
N LEU A 19 8.58 -15.30 -22.89
CA LEU A 19 7.85 -14.23 -23.57
C LEU A 19 7.75 -14.47 -25.08
N ALA A 20 8.59 -15.33 -25.64
CA ALA A 20 8.56 -15.63 -27.06
C ALA A 20 7.19 -16.18 -27.48
N GLY A 21 6.53 -15.47 -28.41
CA GLY A 21 5.21 -15.81 -28.92
C GLY A 21 4.05 -15.58 -27.94
N ALA A 22 4.22 -14.73 -26.92
CA ALA A 22 3.13 -14.25 -26.10
C ALA A 22 2.32 -13.17 -26.84
N ASP A 23 1.00 -13.24 -26.79
CA ASP A 23 0.11 -12.21 -27.34
C ASP A 23 -0.06 -11.03 -26.39
N VAL A 24 0.05 -11.29 -25.08
CA VAL A 24 -0.12 -10.31 -24.00
C VAL A 24 0.89 -10.58 -22.91
N VAL A 25 1.55 -9.54 -22.44
CA VAL A 25 2.41 -9.56 -21.25
C VAL A 25 1.72 -8.84 -20.11
N VAL A 26 1.44 -9.56 -19.02
CA VAL A 26 0.96 -8.97 -17.77
C VAL A 26 2.15 -8.79 -16.83
N HIS A 27 2.55 -7.55 -16.62
CA HIS A 27 3.72 -7.19 -15.84
C HIS A 27 3.31 -6.71 -14.44
N LEU A 28 3.66 -7.50 -13.41
CA LEU A 28 3.24 -7.28 -12.02
C LEU A 28 4.35 -6.78 -11.10
N SER A 29 5.60 -6.72 -11.59
CA SER A 29 6.80 -6.46 -10.78
C SER A 29 7.56 -5.25 -11.32
N PRO A 30 7.21 -4.01 -10.95
CA PRO A 30 7.79 -2.79 -11.52
C PRO A 30 9.32 -2.75 -11.52
N GLU A 31 9.98 -3.43 -10.60
CA GLU A 31 11.44 -3.51 -10.50
C GLU A 31 12.11 -4.25 -11.66
N THR A 32 11.38 -5.09 -12.39
CA THR A 32 11.92 -5.89 -13.51
C THR A 32 11.49 -5.37 -14.88
N THR A 33 10.99 -4.14 -14.96
CA THR A 33 10.42 -3.59 -16.21
C THR A 33 11.42 -3.53 -17.33
N ARG A 34 12.68 -3.16 -17.08
CA ARG A 34 13.73 -3.11 -18.11
C ARG A 34 14.01 -4.47 -18.72
N GLU A 35 14.10 -5.49 -17.88
CA GLU A 35 14.35 -6.89 -18.31
C GLU A 35 13.18 -7.43 -19.13
N VAL A 36 11.95 -7.13 -18.70
CA VAL A 36 10.73 -7.56 -19.42
C VAL A 36 10.65 -6.87 -20.79
N LEU A 37 10.85 -5.56 -20.87
CA LEU A 37 10.83 -4.83 -22.13
C LEU A 37 11.96 -5.26 -23.06
N ALA A 38 13.17 -5.49 -22.54
CA ALA A 38 14.28 -6.03 -23.31
C ALA A 38 13.98 -7.43 -23.86
N ALA A 39 13.33 -8.28 -23.06
CA ALA A 39 12.93 -9.63 -23.48
C ALA A 39 11.79 -9.63 -24.49
N MET A 40 10.93 -8.60 -24.51
CA MET A 40 9.90 -8.41 -25.52
C MET A 40 10.51 -8.05 -26.89
N GLY A 41 11.66 -7.38 -26.92
CA GLY A 41 12.47 -7.15 -28.09
C GLY A 41 11.65 -6.71 -29.31
N ASN A 42 11.71 -7.48 -30.38
CA ASN A 42 11.06 -7.19 -31.66
C ASN A 42 9.60 -7.68 -31.76
N MET A 43 8.86 -7.75 -30.65
CA MET A 43 7.43 -8.06 -30.72
C MET A 43 6.69 -6.95 -31.47
N THR A 44 6.32 -7.22 -32.71
CA THR A 44 5.73 -6.21 -33.63
C THR A 44 4.28 -5.84 -33.31
N ALA A 45 3.59 -6.58 -32.45
CA ALA A 45 2.20 -6.31 -32.07
C ALA A 45 1.93 -6.89 -30.67
N GLY A 46 2.62 -6.36 -29.66
CA GLY A 46 2.46 -6.79 -28.28
C GLY A 46 1.38 -6.00 -27.54
N ARG A 47 0.74 -6.67 -26.60
CA ARG A 47 -0.08 -6.00 -25.57
C ARG A 47 0.62 -6.11 -24.24
N VAL A 48 0.71 -5.00 -23.53
CA VAL A 48 1.28 -4.92 -22.18
C VAL A 48 0.21 -4.45 -21.21
N VAL A 49 0.02 -5.16 -20.12
CA VAL A 49 -0.74 -4.71 -18.98
C VAL A 49 0.23 -4.54 -17.81
N LEU A 50 0.53 -3.30 -17.46
CA LEU A 50 1.39 -2.97 -16.33
C LEU A 50 0.52 -2.76 -15.08
N LEU A 51 0.79 -3.51 -14.02
CA LEU A 51 0.26 -3.22 -12.70
C LEU A 51 1.18 -2.21 -12.01
N SER A 52 0.72 -0.98 -11.92
CA SER A 52 1.32 0.12 -11.19
C SER A 52 0.63 0.32 -9.84
N SER A 53 0.60 1.53 -9.32
CA SER A 53 -0.06 1.91 -8.07
C SER A 53 -0.50 3.37 -8.12
N ALA A 54 -1.63 3.70 -7.50
CA ALA A 54 -2.06 5.09 -7.34
C ALA A 54 -1.09 5.93 -6.46
N THR A 55 -0.17 5.28 -5.73
CA THR A 55 0.90 5.98 -5.01
C THR A 55 1.84 6.79 -5.90
N VAL A 56 1.83 6.56 -7.22
CA VAL A 56 2.60 7.36 -8.19
C VAL A 56 2.18 8.83 -8.23
N TYR A 57 0.94 9.14 -7.87
CA TYR A 57 0.48 10.52 -7.73
C TYR A 57 1.06 11.22 -6.50
N GLY A 58 1.50 10.44 -5.52
CA GLY A 58 1.86 10.93 -4.20
C GLY A 58 0.67 11.48 -3.41
N ALA A 59 0.86 11.65 -2.13
CA ALA A 59 -0.11 12.25 -1.24
C ALA A 59 0.37 13.67 -0.87
N TRP A 60 -0.22 14.67 -1.47
CA TRP A 60 0.15 16.07 -1.33
C TRP A 60 -1.04 16.89 -0.87
N ALA A 61 -0.77 17.95 -0.09
CA ALA A 61 -1.83 18.81 0.43
C ALA A 61 -2.62 19.55 -0.68
N ASP A 62 -2.01 19.69 -1.86
CA ASP A 62 -2.56 20.36 -3.04
C ASP A 62 -3.14 19.39 -4.08
N ASN A 63 -3.25 18.10 -3.77
CA ASN A 63 -3.87 17.14 -4.69
C ASN A 63 -5.34 17.50 -4.93
N PRO A 64 -5.83 17.45 -6.19
CA PRO A 64 -7.26 17.39 -6.43
C PRO A 64 -7.83 16.10 -5.85
N VAL A 65 -9.04 16.16 -5.32
CA VAL A 65 -9.72 14.96 -4.79
C VAL A 65 -11.10 14.91 -5.42
N PRO A 66 -11.41 13.85 -6.18
CA PRO A 66 -10.53 12.71 -6.54
C PRO A 66 -9.46 13.05 -7.60
N ILE A 67 -8.37 12.28 -7.59
CA ILE A 67 -7.27 12.38 -8.58
C ILE A 67 -7.66 11.59 -9.83
N THR A 68 -7.63 12.24 -10.99
CA THR A 68 -7.87 11.60 -12.29
C THR A 68 -6.59 11.04 -12.89
N GLU A 69 -6.72 10.20 -13.93
CA GLU A 69 -5.56 9.60 -14.62
C GLU A 69 -4.67 10.62 -15.35
N ASP A 70 -5.20 11.80 -15.61
CA ASP A 70 -4.46 12.89 -16.28
C ASP A 70 -3.63 13.72 -15.29
N ALA A 71 -3.73 13.46 -14.00
CA ALA A 71 -2.93 14.11 -12.98
C ALA A 71 -1.44 13.75 -13.10
N ALA A 72 -0.58 14.71 -12.78
CA ALA A 72 0.87 14.51 -12.85
C ALA A 72 1.36 13.39 -11.91
N ILE A 73 2.28 12.59 -12.40
CA ILE A 73 3.02 11.62 -11.59
C ILE A 73 4.01 12.38 -10.72
N ARG A 74 3.82 12.30 -9.39
CA ARG A 74 4.61 13.07 -8.41
C ARG A 74 4.76 12.25 -7.12
N PRO A 75 5.45 11.09 -7.15
CA PRO A 75 5.59 10.22 -5.99
C PRO A 75 6.26 10.94 -4.82
N ASN A 76 5.84 10.64 -3.60
CA ASN A 76 6.47 11.21 -2.42
C ASN A 76 7.94 10.75 -2.31
N PRO A 77 8.89 11.66 -2.02
CA PRO A 77 10.29 11.32 -1.87
C PRO A 77 10.53 10.24 -0.80
N GLY A 78 11.34 9.24 -1.11
CA GLY A 78 11.66 8.14 -0.20
C GLY A 78 10.60 7.03 -0.13
N VAL A 79 9.50 7.12 -0.85
CA VAL A 79 8.57 5.99 -1.05
C VAL A 79 9.04 5.21 -2.28
N GLU A 80 9.96 4.27 -2.05
CA GLU A 80 10.66 3.55 -3.13
C GLU A 80 9.72 2.79 -4.07
N GLU A 81 8.65 2.20 -3.52
CA GLU A 81 7.67 1.46 -4.33
C GLU A 81 6.96 2.40 -5.32
N ALA A 82 6.53 3.59 -4.88
CA ALA A 82 5.92 4.58 -5.75
C ALA A 82 6.90 5.09 -6.82
N ALA A 83 8.17 5.28 -6.46
CA ALA A 83 9.21 5.67 -7.41
C ALA A 83 9.47 4.57 -8.47
N ARG A 84 9.49 3.28 -8.04
CA ARG A 84 9.63 2.14 -8.97
C ARG A 84 8.43 2.03 -9.93
N CYS A 85 7.22 2.21 -9.43
CA CYS A 85 6.03 2.24 -10.26
C CYS A 85 6.09 3.39 -11.29
N ALA A 86 6.45 4.60 -10.87
CA ALA A 86 6.60 5.74 -11.76
C ALA A 86 7.66 5.52 -12.86
N GLU A 87 8.81 4.93 -12.50
CA GLU A 87 9.84 4.58 -13.46
C GLU A 87 9.38 3.48 -14.43
N ALA A 88 8.64 2.48 -13.93
CA ALA A 88 8.07 1.43 -14.78
C ALA A 88 7.08 2.02 -15.81
N GLU A 89 6.21 2.92 -15.39
CA GLU A 89 5.28 3.61 -16.29
C GLU A 89 6.02 4.43 -17.36
N ARG A 90 7.06 5.15 -16.96
CA ARG A 90 7.90 5.92 -17.89
C ARG A 90 8.54 5.00 -18.95
N LEU A 91 9.16 3.91 -18.52
CA LEU A 91 9.81 2.93 -19.41
C LEU A 91 8.83 2.28 -20.38
N VAL A 92 7.67 1.87 -19.89
CA VAL A 92 6.62 1.27 -20.72
C VAL A 92 6.06 2.29 -21.70
N GLY A 93 5.92 3.56 -21.30
CA GLY A 93 5.50 4.64 -22.18
C GLY A 93 6.50 4.94 -23.29
N GLU A 94 7.81 4.95 -23.00
CA GLU A 94 8.88 5.10 -23.98
C GLU A 94 8.89 3.91 -24.97
N TRP A 95 8.78 2.70 -24.45
CA TRP A 95 8.69 1.51 -25.29
C TRP A 95 7.46 1.56 -26.22
N ALA A 96 6.30 1.99 -25.72
CA ALA A 96 5.08 2.13 -26.52
C ALA A 96 5.24 3.17 -27.64
N ALA A 97 5.94 4.27 -27.40
CA ALA A 97 6.22 5.28 -28.40
C ALA A 97 7.10 4.73 -29.55
N GLU A 98 8.00 3.80 -29.27
CA GLU A 98 8.84 3.12 -30.25
C GLU A 98 8.10 1.97 -30.98
N HIS A 99 6.94 1.53 -30.45
CA HIS A 99 6.14 0.42 -30.97
C HIS A 99 4.68 0.85 -31.25
N PRO A 100 4.41 1.64 -32.32
CA PRO A 100 3.08 2.24 -32.56
C PRO A 100 1.94 1.23 -32.74
N GLY A 101 2.25 -0.05 -32.98
CA GLY A 101 1.27 -1.14 -33.07
C GLY A 101 0.96 -1.81 -31.73
N ALA A 102 1.71 -1.49 -30.68
CA ALA A 102 1.50 -2.05 -29.35
C ALA A 102 0.36 -1.33 -28.61
N LYS A 103 -0.34 -2.08 -27.75
CA LYS A 103 -1.31 -1.54 -26.80
C LYS A 103 -0.78 -1.68 -25.39
N VAL A 104 -0.84 -0.60 -24.63
CA VAL A 104 -0.36 -0.56 -23.25
C VAL A 104 -1.48 -0.11 -22.31
N ALA A 105 -1.88 -1.00 -21.40
CA ALA A 105 -2.76 -0.65 -20.30
C ALA A 105 -1.95 -0.52 -19.01
N VAL A 106 -1.98 0.65 -18.38
CA VAL A 106 -1.39 0.90 -17.07
C VAL A 106 -2.52 0.93 -16.05
N LEU A 107 -2.50 0.02 -15.09
CA LEU A 107 -3.48 -0.07 -14.02
C LEU A 107 -2.88 0.54 -12.75
N ARG A 108 -3.51 1.56 -12.19
CA ARG A 108 -3.12 2.25 -10.95
C ARG A 108 -4.13 1.93 -9.84
N PRO A 109 -4.01 0.78 -9.16
CA PRO A 109 -4.91 0.47 -8.07
C PRO A 109 -4.71 1.43 -6.88
N ALA A 110 -5.82 1.75 -6.19
CA ALA A 110 -5.80 2.33 -4.85
C ALA A 110 -5.12 1.36 -3.87
N THR A 111 -5.20 1.60 -2.55
CA THR A 111 -4.61 0.69 -1.58
C THR A 111 -5.16 -0.72 -1.72
N VAL A 112 -4.34 -1.64 -2.19
CA VAL A 112 -4.73 -3.04 -2.35
C VAL A 112 -4.77 -3.74 -1.01
N VAL A 113 -5.88 -4.41 -0.72
CA VAL A 113 -6.06 -5.23 0.48
C VAL A 113 -6.34 -6.67 0.08
N ALA A 114 -5.74 -7.62 0.81
CA ALA A 114 -5.90 -9.04 0.56
C ALA A 114 -5.86 -9.85 1.87
N PRO A 115 -6.60 -10.97 1.96
CA PRO A 115 -6.55 -11.86 3.12
C PRO A 115 -5.14 -12.40 3.33
N GLY A 116 -4.60 -12.23 4.54
CA GLY A 116 -3.29 -12.79 4.91
C GLY A 116 -2.06 -12.16 4.26
N ALA A 117 -2.22 -11.19 3.37
CA ALA A 117 -1.09 -10.47 2.78
C ALA A 117 -0.67 -9.32 3.70
N GLY A 118 0.60 -9.33 4.11
CA GLY A 118 1.22 -8.21 4.83
C GLY A 118 1.54 -7.07 3.86
N ASN A 119 0.62 -6.14 3.68
CA ASN A 119 0.89 -4.89 2.98
C ASN A 119 1.03 -3.78 4.02
N TRP A 120 2.26 -3.31 4.24
CA TRP A 120 2.55 -2.29 5.25
C TRP A 120 1.72 -1.02 5.10
N LEU A 121 1.42 -0.60 3.86
CA LEU A 121 0.60 0.59 3.59
C LEU A 121 -0.87 0.34 3.98
N ALA A 122 -1.44 -0.80 3.57
CA ALA A 122 -2.78 -1.20 3.99
C ALA A 122 -2.88 -1.33 5.51
N ASP A 123 -1.87 -1.93 6.15
CA ASP A 123 -1.80 -2.08 7.61
C ASP A 123 -1.72 -0.70 8.32
N ALA A 124 -0.94 0.24 7.76
CA ALA A 124 -0.83 1.60 8.29
C ALA A 124 -2.15 2.37 8.14
N LEU A 125 -2.78 2.30 6.95
CA LEU A 125 -4.01 3.02 6.65
C LEU A 125 -5.23 2.44 7.37
N THR A 126 -5.24 1.15 7.69
CA THR A 126 -6.30 0.51 8.50
C THR A 126 -6.07 0.63 10.01
N GLY A 127 -5.04 1.37 10.43
CA GLY A 127 -4.75 1.62 11.85
C GLY A 127 -4.10 0.44 12.58
N ARG A 128 -3.59 -0.57 11.88
CA ARG A 128 -2.98 -1.76 12.49
C ARG A 128 -1.74 -1.43 13.34
N TYR A 129 -1.11 -0.29 13.12
CA TYR A 129 0.07 0.15 13.86
C TYR A 129 -0.19 1.18 14.98
N GLY A 130 -1.46 1.46 15.28
CA GLY A 130 -1.86 2.00 16.58
C GLY A 130 -1.55 3.46 16.88
N ALA A 131 -1.24 4.32 15.92
CA ALA A 131 -1.09 5.75 16.16
C ALA A 131 -2.28 6.52 15.58
N ALA A 132 -3.22 6.96 16.42
CA ALA A 132 -4.21 7.93 16.01
C ALA A 132 -3.55 9.31 15.93
N ALA A 133 -3.57 9.93 14.76
CA ALA A 133 -3.23 11.34 14.64
C ALA A 133 -4.29 12.18 15.37
N THR A 134 -3.86 13.23 16.05
CA THR A 134 -4.76 14.20 16.74
C THR A 134 -5.45 15.16 15.78
N ALA A 135 -5.19 15.09 14.48
CA ALA A 135 -5.79 15.89 13.41
C ALA A 135 -6.84 15.07 12.65
N PRO A 136 -7.82 15.71 12.00
CA PRO A 136 -8.71 15.02 11.08
C PRO A 136 -7.87 14.26 10.03
N GLU A 137 -8.06 12.96 9.95
CA GLU A 137 -7.41 12.13 8.95
C GLU A 137 -8.21 12.20 7.64
N PRO A 138 -7.54 12.15 6.48
CA PRO A 138 -8.22 12.18 5.20
C PRO A 138 -8.99 10.88 4.95
N ASP A 139 -9.99 10.98 4.08
CA ASP A 139 -10.69 9.82 3.56
C ASP A 139 -9.73 8.87 2.85
N ARG A 140 -10.04 7.58 2.89
CA ARG A 140 -9.21 6.49 2.40
C ARG A 140 -9.93 5.71 1.31
N GLN A 141 -9.17 5.06 0.45
CA GLN A 141 -9.73 4.23 -0.61
C GLN A 141 -8.97 2.90 -0.67
N PHE A 142 -9.74 1.80 -0.72
CA PHE A 142 -9.21 0.45 -0.74
C PHE A 142 -9.83 -0.35 -1.88
N VAL A 143 -9.05 -1.22 -2.48
CA VAL A 143 -9.50 -2.17 -3.49
C VAL A 143 -9.13 -3.58 -3.07
N HIS A 144 -10.07 -4.53 -3.19
CA HIS A 144 -9.78 -5.93 -2.90
C HIS A 144 -8.91 -6.54 -3.99
N VAL A 145 -8.01 -7.44 -3.63
CA VAL A 145 -7.11 -8.10 -4.60
C VAL A 145 -7.88 -8.80 -5.73
N ASP A 146 -9.04 -9.42 -5.45
CA ASP A 146 -9.87 -10.06 -6.48
C ASP A 146 -10.39 -9.05 -7.50
N ASP A 147 -10.67 -7.82 -7.09
CA ASP A 147 -11.12 -6.75 -7.98
C ASP A 147 -9.96 -6.24 -8.84
N VAL A 148 -8.73 -6.20 -8.30
CA VAL A 148 -7.53 -5.90 -9.11
C VAL A 148 -7.32 -6.99 -10.16
N VAL A 149 -7.47 -8.27 -9.78
CA VAL A 149 -7.36 -9.39 -10.73
C VAL A 149 -8.43 -9.28 -11.83
N SER A 150 -9.66 -8.90 -11.48
CA SER A 150 -10.74 -8.69 -12.46
C SER A 150 -10.45 -7.52 -13.41
N ALA A 151 -9.81 -6.45 -12.91
CA ALA A 151 -9.38 -5.32 -13.75
C ALA A 151 -8.27 -5.72 -14.73
N ILE A 152 -7.31 -6.54 -14.28
CA ILE A 152 -6.27 -7.11 -15.15
C ILE A 152 -6.91 -7.99 -16.23
N ALA A 153 -7.85 -8.86 -15.86
CA ALA A 153 -8.56 -9.72 -16.81
C ALA A 153 -9.30 -8.89 -17.86
N LEU A 154 -10.03 -7.86 -17.45
CA LEU A 154 -10.68 -6.93 -18.37
C LEU A 154 -9.67 -6.27 -19.31
N ALA A 155 -8.55 -5.77 -18.79
CA ALA A 155 -7.53 -5.11 -19.60
C ALA A 155 -6.97 -6.04 -20.68
N VAL A 156 -6.78 -7.32 -20.36
CA VAL A 156 -6.34 -8.36 -21.31
C VAL A 156 -7.46 -8.67 -22.32
N GLU A 157 -8.68 -8.91 -21.88
CA GLU A 157 -9.80 -9.37 -22.71
C GLU A 157 -10.29 -8.28 -23.66
N ALA A 158 -10.50 -7.07 -23.15
CA ALA A 158 -10.95 -5.92 -23.93
C ALA A 158 -9.82 -5.28 -24.73
N GLY A 159 -8.55 -5.62 -24.46
CA GLY A 159 -7.38 -5.02 -25.11
C GLY A 159 -7.32 -3.53 -24.82
N LEU A 160 -7.44 -3.17 -23.55
CA LEU A 160 -7.40 -1.78 -23.10
C LEU A 160 -6.07 -1.13 -23.50
N ASP A 161 -6.13 0.18 -23.74
CA ASP A 161 -5.00 1.02 -24.09
C ASP A 161 -5.10 2.35 -23.34
N GLY A 162 -4.04 2.75 -22.64
CA GLY A 162 -4.01 3.96 -21.81
C GLY A 162 -3.89 3.66 -20.31
N VAL A 163 -4.13 4.69 -19.49
CA VAL A 163 -3.99 4.65 -18.03
C VAL A 163 -5.37 4.56 -17.38
N TYR A 164 -5.47 3.73 -16.36
CA TYR A 164 -6.71 3.46 -15.63
C TYR A 164 -6.46 3.40 -14.12
N ASN A 165 -7.14 4.24 -13.36
CA ASN A 165 -7.22 4.09 -11.92
C ASN A 165 -8.16 2.92 -11.59
N VAL A 166 -7.77 2.08 -10.64
CA VAL A 166 -8.54 0.90 -10.24
C VAL A 166 -8.96 1.04 -8.78
N ALA A 167 -10.20 1.46 -8.58
CA ALA A 167 -10.77 1.62 -7.25
C ALA A 167 -12.29 1.52 -7.29
N PRO A 168 -12.94 1.05 -6.20
CA PRO A 168 -14.38 1.22 -6.03
C PRO A 168 -14.75 2.70 -6.01
N SER A 169 -15.97 3.04 -6.41
CA SER A 169 -16.47 4.41 -6.33
C SER A 169 -16.53 4.89 -4.88
N GLY A 170 -16.17 6.15 -4.66
CA GLY A 170 -16.19 6.76 -3.34
C GLY A 170 -14.94 6.49 -2.50
N ALA A 171 -14.98 6.99 -1.28
CA ALA A 171 -13.92 6.86 -0.29
C ALA A 171 -14.54 6.59 1.09
N VAL A 172 -13.74 6.11 2.02
CA VAL A 172 -14.15 5.76 3.39
C VAL A 172 -13.51 6.73 4.35
N ALA A 173 -14.30 7.31 5.24
CA ALA A 173 -13.80 8.15 6.31
C ALA A 173 -12.83 7.35 7.23
N ALA A 174 -11.77 8.00 7.65
CA ALA A 174 -10.71 7.32 8.41
C ALA A 174 -11.19 6.77 9.78
N ASP A 175 -12.19 7.39 10.40
CA ASP A 175 -12.84 6.88 11.61
C ASP A 175 -13.60 5.58 11.35
N VAL A 176 -14.33 5.49 10.25
CA VAL A 176 -15.01 4.26 9.81
C VAL A 176 -13.99 3.15 9.54
N VAL A 177 -12.87 3.47 8.87
CA VAL A 177 -11.80 2.49 8.64
C VAL A 177 -11.24 1.96 9.95
N ARG A 178 -11.09 2.82 10.96
CA ARG A 178 -10.64 2.41 12.31
C ARG A 178 -11.65 1.53 13.03
N GLU A 179 -12.94 1.85 12.94
CA GLU A 179 -14.01 1.00 13.50
C GLU A 179 -14.06 -0.37 12.81
N LEU A 180 -13.92 -0.38 11.51
CA LEU A 180 -13.77 -1.60 10.75
C LEU A 180 -12.42 -2.29 11.05
N GLY A 181 -11.39 -1.60 11.54
CA GLY A 181 -10.08 -2.11 11.97
C GLY A 181 -10.22 -3.10 13.13
N ALA A 182 -9.28 -4.03 13.30
CA ALA A 182 -9.23 -4.91 14.46
C ALA A 182 -8.89 -4.09 15.71
N TRP A 183 -9.19 -4.63 16.89
CA TRP A 183 -8.85 -4.06 18.19
C TRP A 183 -7.41 -3.55 18.24
N HIS A 184 -7.23 -2.25 18.36
CA HIS A 184 -5.93 -1.62 18.52
C HIS A 184 -5.96 -0.74 19.77
N LEU A 185 -4.91 -0.87 20.57
CA LEU A 185 -4.64 0.07 21.65
C LEU A 185 -4.17 1.38 20.99
N THR A 186 -5.09 2.30 20.77
CA THR A 186 -4.78 3.60 20.22
C THR A 186 -4.17 4.46 21.33
N VAL A 187 -2.86 4.68 21.27
CA VAL A 187 -2.20 5.65 22.14
C VAL A 187 -2.19 6.99 21.41
N PRO A 188 -2.93 8.01 21.85
CA PRO A 188 -2.90 9.31 21.22
C PRO A 188 -1.52 9.94 21.43
N LEU A 189 -0.72 9.97 20.36
CA LEU A 189 0.57 10.62 20.36
C LEU A 189 0.49 11.93 19.57
N PRO A 190 0.97 13.06 20.12
CA PRO A 190 1.09 14.30 19.36
C PRO A 190 1.87 14.07 18.06
N ARG A 191 1.46 14.72 16.95
CA ARG A 191 2.09 14.58 15.63
C ARG A 191 3.62 14.68 15.65
N ARG A 192 4.18 15.57 16.49
CA ARG A 192 5.63 15.74 16.64
C ARG A 192 6.30 14.50 17.23
N LEU A 193 5.62 13.74 18.07
CA LEU A 193 6.14 12.51 18.67
C LEU A 193 5.99 11.32 17.74
N SER A 194 4.91 11.24 16.96
CA SER A 194 4.72 10.18 15.96
C SER A 194 5.75 10.30 14.83
N SER A 195 6.00 11.51 14.33
CA SER A 195 7.03 11.76 13.32
C SER A 195 8.46 11.52 13.84
N ALA A 196 8.74 11.83 15.10
CA ALA A 196 10.00 11.52 15.74
C ALA A 196 10.18 10.01 15.93
N ALA A 197 9.14 9.29 16.37
CA ALA A 197 9.16 7.84 16.51
C ALA A 197 9.45 7.15 15.16
N SER A 198 8.84 7.61 14.07
CA SER A 198 9.12 7.08 12.72
C SER A 198 10.54 7.37 12.27
N ARG A 199 11.07 8.58 12.54
CA ARG A 199 12.46 8.93 12.23
C ARG A 199 13.50 8.11 13.01
N TRP A 200 13.15 7.70 14.23
CA TRP A 200 14.04 6.89 15.09
C TRP A 200 13.82 5.38 14.93
N GLY A 201 13.04 4.95 13.92
CA GLY A 201 12.74 3.53 13.66
C GLY A 201 11.90 2.86 14.76
N LEU A 202 11.22 3.65 15.59
CA LEU A 202 10.32 3.16 16.64
C LEU A 202 8.90 2.93 16.14
N SER A 203 8.60 3.33 14.90
CA SER A 203 7.32 3.10 14.21
C SER A 203 7.54 2.14 13.05
N PRO A 204 6.64 1.18 12.82
CA PRO A 204 6.69 0.32 11.64
C PRO A 204 6.39 1.07 10.33
N VAL A 205 5.89 2.32 10.42
CA VAL A 205 5.65 3.18 9.26
C VAL A 205 6.91 3.99 8.96
N PRO A 206 7.51 3.84 7.76
CA PRO A 206 8.64 4.66 7.35
C PRO A 206 8.29 6.16 7.36
N ALA A 207 9.22 7.02 7.79
CA ALA A 207 8.96 8.46 7.84
C ALA A 207 8.61 9.05 6.46
N ALA A 208 9.20 8.52 5.39
CA ALA A 208 8.91 8.91 4.02
C ALA A 208 7.46 8.62 3.59
N ALA A 209 6.79 7.69 4.25
CA ALA A 209 5.42 7.30 3.94
C ALA A 209 4.36 8.06 4.76
N LEU A 210 4.75 8.91 5.71
CA LEU A 210 3.81 9.72 6.50
C LEU A 210 2.87 10.57 5.63
N PRO A 211 3.31 11.18 4.51
CA PRO A 211 2.38 11.92 3.64
C PRO A 211 1.21 11.07 3.14
N LEU A 212 1.42 9.76 2.85
CA LEU A 212 0.36 8.84 2.41
C LEU A 212 -0.71 8.60 3.50
N ILE A 213 -0.40 8.92 4.75
CA ILE A 213 -1.33 8.84 5.88
C ILE A 213 -1.96 10.20 6.16
N GLU A 214 -1.22 11.29 5.95
CA GLU A 214 -1.61 12.65 6.35
C GLU A 214 -2.43 13.39 5.29
N HIS A 215 -2.30 13.03 4.00
CA HIS A 215 -2.98 13.70 2.90
C HIS A 215 -3.85 12.73 2.10
N SER A 216 -4.90 13.28 1.48
CA SER A 216 -5.78 12.50 0.61
C SER A 216 -5.10 12.22 -0.74
N TRP A 217 -5.30 11.00 -1.24
CA TRP A 217 -4.93 10.57 -2.57
C TRP A 217 -5.96 9.59 -3.15
N VAL A 218 -7.24 9.89 -2.85
CA VAL A 218 -8.40 9.21 -3.43
C VAL A 218 -8.43 9.45 -4.94
N VAL A 219 -8.58 8.39 -5.71
CA VAL A 219 -8.59 8.44 -7.18
C VAL A 219 -9.98 8.31 -7.77
N ALA A 220 -10.22 8.99 -8.89
CA ALA A 220 -11.38 8.75 -9.74
C ALA A 220 -11.14 7.48 -10.57
N SER A 221 -12.16 6.63 -10.73
CA SER A 221 -12.08 5.38 -11.49
C SER A 221 -13.11 5.30 -12.62
N ASP A 222 -13.62 6.47 -13.04
CA ASP A 222 -14.66 6.56 -14.08
C ASP A 222 -14.21 5.94 -15.40
N ARG A 223 -12.93 6.09 -15.77
CA ARG A 223 -12.39 5.58 -17.01
C ARG A 223 -12.44 4.06 -17.10
N ILE A 224 -12.07 3.33 -16.05
CA ILE A 224 -12.14 1.88 -16.05
C ILE A 224 -13.58 1.36 -15.90
N HIS A 225 -14.44 2.08 -15.18
CA HIS A 225 -15.87 1.77 -15.11
C HIS A 225 -16.55 1.94 -16.48
N ALA A 226 -16.20 2.99 -17.23
CA ALA A 226 -16.68 3.19 -18.59
C ALA A 226 -16.17 2.10 -19.55
N ALA A 227 -15.03 1.48 -19.28
CA ALA A 227 -14.52 0.31 -20.00
C ALA A 227 -15.24 -1.01 -19.64
N GLY A 228 -16.18 -0.98 -18.70
CA GLY A 228 -17.01 -2.13 -18.31
C GLY A 228 -16.54 -2.84 -17.03
N TRP A 229 -15.55 -2.31 -16.30
CA TRP A 229 -15.16 -2.90 -15.02
C TRP A 229 -16.16 -2.54 -13.92
N ALA A 230 -16.49 -3.55 -13.10
CA ALA A 230 -17.33 -3.37 -11.92
C ALA A 230 -16.69 -4.11 -10.74
N PRO A 231 -16.31 -3.40 -9.66
CA PRO A 231 -15.76 -4.04 -8.47
C PRO A 231 -16.83 -4.85 -7.74
N ARG A 232 -16.43 -5.94 -7.11
CA ARG A 232 -17.29 -6.76 -6.24
C ARG A 232 -17.47 -6.16 -4.86
N TYR A 233 -16.45 -5.43 -4.40
CA TYR A 233 -16.37 -4.89 -3.04
C TYR A 233 -16.39 -3.36 -3.08
N THR A 234 -17.13 -2.74 -2.15
CA THR A 234 -16.86 -1.33 -1.80
C THR A 234 -15.55 -1.25 -1.03
N SER A 235 -15.03 -0.05 -0.81
CA SER A 235 -13.79 0.13 -0.02
C SER A 235 -13.93 -0.45 1.40
N GLU A 236 -15.08 -0.27 2.07
CA GLU A 236 -15.37 -0.84 3.39
C GLU A 236 -15.41 -2.37 3.34
N GLN A 237 -16.12 -2.93 2.36
CA GLN A 237 -16.22 -4.36 2.17
C GLN A 237 -14.85 -4.99 1.87
N ALA A 238 -14.01 -4.31 1.09
CA ALA A 238 -12.65 -4.75 0.80
C ALA A 238 -11.81 -4.85 2.08
N VAL A 239 -11.87 -3.84 2.96
CA VAL A 239 -11.19 -3.86 4.27
C VAL A 239 -11.70 -5.01 5.14
N VAL A 240 -13.02 -5.23 5.19
CA VAL A 240 -13.61 -6.32 5.99
C VAL A 240 -13.25 -7.69 5.42
N ALA A 241 -13.33 -7.88 4.10
CA ALA A 241 -13.03 -9.15 3.43
C ALA A 241 -11.54 -9.54 3.54
N ALA A 242 -10.63 -8.55 3.46
CA ALA A 242 -9.21 -8.75 3.60
C ALA A 242 -8.77 -9.16 5.02
N ARG A 243 -9.65 -9.03 6.00
CA ARG A 243 -9.36 -9.54 7.34
C ARG A 243 -9.35 -11.05 7.30
N SER A 244 -8.19 -11.63 7.42
CA SER A 244 -8.09 -13.04 7.78
C SER A 244 -8.94 -13.26 9.03
N PRO A 245 -9.74 -14.33 9.10
CA PRO A 245 -10.20 -14.84 10.38
C PRO A 245 -8.92 -15.14 11.16
N GLY A 246 -8.47 -14.20 11.99
CA GLY A 246 -7.26 -14.37 12.76
C GLY A 246 -7.43 -15.63 13.63
N TRP A 247 -6.36 -16.40 13.84
CA TRP A 247 -6.27 -17.52 14.80
C TRP A 247 -7.05 -17.25 16.10
N TRP A 248 -7.18 -15.97 16.47
CA TRP A 248 -7.97 -15.47 17.57
C TRP A 248 -9.47 -15.70 17.41
N ARG A 249 -10.04 -15.61 16.18
CA ARG A 249 -11.47 -15.88 15.92
C ARG A 249 -11.79 -17.38 15.89
N GLU A 250 -10.82 -18.20 15.57
CA GLU A 250 -10.94 -19.66 15.58
C GLU A 250 -10.79 -20.26 17.00
N MET A 251 -10.25 -19.46 17.94
CA MET A 251 -10.15 -19.90 19.34
C MET A 251 -11.51 -19.90 20.04
N ALA A 252 -11.76 -20.95 20.83
CA ALA A 252 -12.93 -21.02 21.70
C ALA A 252 -13.00 -19.79 22.65
N PRO A 253 -14.20 -19.27 22.99
CA PRO A 253 -14.37 -18.05 23.77
C PRO A 253 -13.56 -18.01 25.08
N GLY A 254 -13.48 -19.12 25.82
CA GLY A 254 -12.71 -19.21 27.06
C GLY A 254 -11.20 -19.07 26.84
N ARG A 255 -10.66 -19.57 25.73
CA ARG A 255 -9.23 -19.41 25.38
C ARG A 255 -8.91 -17.99 24.95
N ARG A 256 -9.85 -17.28 24.30
CA ARG A 256 -9.71 -15.86 23.95
C ARG A 256 -9.57 -15.00 25.19
N GLN A 257 -10.42 -15.24 26.19
CA GLN A 257 -10.38 -14.50 27.46
C GLN A 257 -9.06 -14.72 28.19
N SER A 258 -8.58 -15.96 28.27
CA SER A 258 -7.29 -16.29 28.90
C SER A 258 -6.11 -15.66 28.17
N ALA A 259 -6.09 -15.68 26.84
CA ALA A 259 -5.03 -15.06 26.04
C ALA A 259 -5.05 -13.53 26.14
N ALA A 260 -6.25 -12.90 26.24
CA ALA A 260 -6.39 -11.47 26.47
C ALA A 260 -5.84 -11.05 27.83
N LEU A 261 -6.12 -11.82 28.87
CA LEU A 261 -5.63 -11.57 30.23
C LEU A 261 -4.11 -11.72 30.32
N VAL A 262 -3.54 -12.74 29.66
CA VAL A 262 -2.08 -12.92 29.58
C VAL A 262 -1.43 -11.78 28.82
N GLY A 263 -2.00 -11.38 27.67
CA GLY A 263 -1.51 -10.24 26.88
C GLY A 263 -1.56 -8.93 27.66
N ALA A 264 -2.67 -8.65 28.36
CA ALA A 264 -2.81 -7.47 29.21
C ALA A 264 -1.81 -7.49 30.39
N GLY A 265 -1.56 -8.64 30.98
CA GLY A 265 -0.56 -8.83 32.03
C GLY A 265 0.87 -8.53 31.53
N VAL A 266 1.25 -9.04 30.36
CA VAL A 266 2.57 -8.78 29.76
C VAL A 266 2.75 -7.29 29.45
N VAL A 267 1.74 -6.63 28.91
CA VAL A 267 1.79 -5.19 28.62
C VAL A 267 1.93 -4.39 29.92
N ALA A 268 1.18 -4.72 30.96
CA ALA A 268 1.26 -4.05 32.25
C ALA A 268 2.65 -4.21 32.92
N VAL A 269 3.22 -5.41 32.87
CA VAL A 269 4.58 -5.69 33.41
C VAL A 269 5.64 -4.93 32.61
N SER A 270 5.53 -4.91 31.28
CA SER A 270 6.48 -4.18 30.41
C SER A 270 6.40 -2.66 30.63
N ALA A 271 5.20 -2.10 30.78
CA ALA A 271 5.00 -0.69 31.10
C ALA A 271 5.58 -0.34 32.49
N ALA A 272 5.33 -1.16 33.51
CA ALA A 272 5.87 -0.96 34.84
C ALA A 272 7.41 -1.04 34.86
N ALA A 273 8.01 -1.99 34.13
CA ALA A 273 9.46 -2.11 33.99
C ALA A 273 10.06 -0.88 33.26
N GLY A 274 9.38 -0.38 32.21
CA GLY A 274 9.77 0.84 31.49
C GLY A 274 9.76 2.07 32.38
N VAL A 275 8.71 2.27 33.18
CA VAL A 275 8.60 3.37 34.16
C VAL A 275 9.69 3.27 35.22
N ALA A 276 9.90 2.06 35.80
CA ALA A 276 10.94 1.83 36.79
C ALA A 276 12.34 2.15 36.25
N ALA A 277 12.65 1.74 35.02
CA ALA A 277 13.91 2.03 34.37
C ALA A 277 14.09 3.55 34.07
N ALA A 278 13.01 4.25 33.72
CA ALA A 278 13.04 5.71 33.52
C ALA A 278 13.30 6.45 34.83
N VAL A 279 12.61 6.05 35.92
CA VAL A 279 12.81 6.61 37.26
C VAL A 279 14.23 6.35 37.78
N ALA A 280 14.75 5.13 37.58
CA ALA A 280 16.12 4.79 37.97
C ALA A 280 17.17 5.63 37.22
N ARG A 281 16.97 5.87 35.90
CA ARG A 281 17.84 6.76 35.11
C ARG A 281 17.77 8.21 35.58
N ALA A 282 16.55 8.71 35.87
CA ALA A 282 16.38 10.08 36.39
C ALA A 282 17.09 10.26 37.75
N ARG A 283 16.96 9.30 38.66
CA ARG A 283 17.64 9.31 39.96
C ARG A 283 19.16 9.30 39.82
N ARG A 284 19.73 8.49 38.92
CA ARG A 284 21.18 8.47 38.62
C ARG A 284 21.69 9.80 38.06
N ARG A 285 20.90 10.49 37.23
CA ARG A 285 21.27 11.82 36.71
C ARG A 285 21.27 12.89 37.79
N LEU A 286 20.34 12.85 38.74
CA LEU A 286 20.28 13.77 39.85
C LEU A 286 21.41 13.54 40.86
N SER A 287 21.82 12.29 41.12
CA SER A 287 22.94 11.96 42.00
C SER A 287 24.30 12.35 41.43
N LEU A 288 24.47 12.37 40.09
CA LEU A 288 25.72 12.79 39.41
C LEU A 288 25.80 14.31 39.22
N GLY A 289 24.64 15.02 39.29
CA GLY A 289 24.62 16.51 39.22
C GLY A 289 24.91 17.23 40.55
N GLY A 290 24.76 16.55 41.69
CA GLY A 290 24.93 17.15 43.03
C GLY A 290 26.40 17.27 43.51
N GLY A 291 27.37 16.77 42.73
CA GLY A 291 28.78 16.72 43.14
C GLY A 291 29.68 17.88 42.68
N ARG A 292 29.16 18.92 42.00
CA ARG A 292 29.98 20.02 41.44
C ARG A 292 29.66 21.40 41.98
N SER A 293 29.33 21.51 43.26
CA SER A 293 29.21 22.83 43.88
C SER A 293 29.81 22.83 45.30
N ARG A 294 31.10 22.62 45.40
CA ARG A 294 31.93 23.04 46.53
C ARG A 294 33.39 22.99 46.10
N ARG A 295 33.87 24.06 45.48
CA ARG A 295 35.21 24.66 45.69
C ARG A 295 35.21 26.07 45.11
#